data_f4ae9ec1269b918fb16e4f5692b66ce8
#
_entry.id   f4ae9ec1269b918fb16e4f5692b66ce8
#
_cell.length_a   1.000
_cell.length_b   1.000
_cell.length_c   1.000
_cell.angle_alpha   90.00
_cell.angle_beta   90.00
_cell.angle_gamma   90.00
#
_symmetry.space_group_name_H-M   'P 1'
#
loop_
_entity.id
_entity.type
_entity.pdbx_description
1 polymer ?
#
loop_
_entity_poly.entity_id
_entity_poly.type
_entity_poly.pdbx_seq_one_letter_code
_entity_poly.pdbx_strand_id
1 'polypeptide(L)'
;MVCFVRPRAGVGGALAPDDSARLLAGATLRLGDATDAASLANEGFRGERFDALVSCLASRTGAPVDAWAIDHQAHVHALAAARQAGVGHVVLLSALCVQKPLLAFQQAKLAFERALIESGLGYSIVRPTAFFRSLSGQVDRVKRGKPFLVFGSGTLTACKPISDADLGAYLASCLDDPSRHNRVLPIGGPGDAITPRQQGEHLFALLGQAPRFKQVPVALLDAIIAVLGTAGRVVPALAAKAELARIGRYYATESMLVWDAAASRYDADLTPSTGRRTLADHYADLAQGRATNERAEHAVF
;
A
#
# COMPACT_ATOMS: atom_id res chain seq x y z
N MET A 1 10.16 -17.54 -12.87
CA MET A 1 10.01 -16.55 -11.77
C MET A 1 10.10 -17.26 -10.43
N VAL A 2 10.83 -16.69 -9.46
CA VAL A 2 10.88 -17.17 -8.07
C VAL A 2 10.15 -16.18 -7.18
N CYS A 3 9.31 -16.66 -6.28
CA CYS A 3 8.61 -15.87 -5.28
C CYS A 3 9.10 -16.26 -3.88
N PHE A 4 9.79 -15.34 -3.20
CA PHE A 4 10.24 -15.51 -1.82
C PHE A 4 9.22 -14.90 -0.86
N VAL A 5 8.61 -15.72 -0.03
CA VAL A 5 7.52 -15.33 0.87
C VAL A 5 7.71 -15.89 2.27
N ARG A 6 7.07 -15.27 3.25
CA ARG A 6 7.08 -15.77 4.62
C ARG A 6 6.36 -17.12 4.72
N PRO A 7 6.75 -18.02 5.64
CA PRO A 7 6.05 -19.28 5.89
C PRO A 7 4.57 -19.11 6.24
N ARG A 8 4.22 -17.97 6.85
CA ARG A 8 2.85 -17.53 7.06
C ARG A 8 2.63 -16.17 6.45
N ALA A 9 1.93 -16.13 5.33
CA ALA A 9 1.64 -14.94 4.54
C ALA A 9 0.19 -14.44 4.79
N GLY A 10 -0.22 -13.41 4.05
CA GLY A 10 -1.55 -12.82 4.17
C GLY A 10 -1.78 -12.01 5.44
N VAL A 11 -2.99 -11.50 5.59
CA VAL A 11 -3.42 -10.71 6.74
C VAL A 11 -3.39 -11.59 8.01
N GLY A 12 -2.72 -11.10 9.06
CA GLY A 12 -2.57 -11.87 10.30
C GLY A 12 -1.83 -13.20 10.18
N GLY A 13 -1.13 -13.48 9.05
CA GLY A 13 -0.49 -14.77 8.81
C GLY A 13 -1.50 -15.90 8.52
N ALA A 14 -2.66 -15.56 7.97
CA ALA A 14 -3.75 -16.51 7.72
C ALA A 14 -3.45 -17.51 6.59
N LEU A 15 -2.57 -17.16 5.64
CA LEU A 15 -2.21 -18.03 4.52
C LEU A 15 -1.10 -19.00 4.92
N ALA A 16 -1.41 -20.29 4.82
CA ALA A 16 -0.43 -21.36 4.94
C ALA A 16 0.44 -21.47 3.66
N PRO A 17 1.56 -22.21 3.68
CA PRO A 17 2.41 -22.41 2.49
C PRO A 17 1.65 -22.92 1.27
N ASP A 18 0.73 -23.88 1.45
CA ASP A 18 -0.09 -24.44 0.36
C ASP A 18 -1.05 -23.41 -0.25
N ASP A 19 -1.59 -22.50 0.55
CA ASP A 19 -2.43 -21.40 0.06
C ASP A 19 -1.59 -20.43 -0.76
N SER A 20 -0.39 -20.10 -0.29
CA SER A 20 0.57 -19.26 -1.01
C SER A 20 1.00 -19.92 -2.33
N ALA A 21 1.23 -21.24 -2.34
CA ALA A 21 1.59 -21.98 -3.55
C ALA A 21 0.45 -21.98 -4.59
N ARG A 22 -0.79 -22.08 -4.13
CA ARG A 22 -1.98 -21.97 -5.03
C ARG A 22 -2.13 -20.57 -5.61
N LEU A 23 -1.97 -19.54 -4.79
CA LEU A 23 -2.09 -18.15 -5.23
C LEU A 23 -0.97 -17.73 -6.19
N LEU A 24 0.23 -18.32 -6.04
CA LEU A 24 1.42 -18.04 -6.84
C LEU A 24 1.69 -19.16 -7.87
N ALA A 25 0.64 -19.86 -8.31
CA ALA A 25 0.77 -20.92 -9.30
C ALA A 25 1.51 -20.43 -10.57
N GLY A 26 2.46 -21.23 -11.04
CA GLY A 26 3.35 -20.88 -12.15
C GLY A 26 4.67 -20.22 -11.73
N ALA A 27 4.85 -19.89 -10.44
CA ALA A 27 6.13 -19.45 -9.87
C ALA A 27 6.74 -20.54 -8.98
N THR A 28 8.08 -20.53 -8.87
CA THR A 28 8.78 -21.34 -7.85
C THR A 28 8.66 -20.64 -6.51
N LEU A 29 7.96 -21.26 -5.57
CA LEU A 29 7.80 -20.72 -4.22
C LEU A 29 9.02 -21.07 -3.37
N ARG A 30 9.56 -20.07 -2.67
CA ARG A 30 10.59 -20.22 -1.63
C ARG A 30 10.09 -19.57 -0.35
N LEU A 31 10.29 -20.26 0.75
CA LEU A 31 9.84 -19.80 2.07
C LEU A 31 11.04 -19.35 2.89
N GLY A 32 10.89 -18.23 3.58
CA GLY A 32 11.92 -17.71 4.48
C GLY A 32 11.54 -16.35 5.07
N ASP A 33 12.50 -15.73 5.75
CA ASP A 33 12.33 -14.43 6.40
C ASP A 33 13.13 -13.35 5.67
N ALA A 34 12.39 -12.40 5.05
CA ALA A 34 13.02 -11.29 4.35
C ALA A 34 13.74 -10.27 5.27
N THR A 35 13.52 -10.35 6.59
CA THR A 35 14.23 -9.53 7.59
C THR A 35 15.60 -10.09 7.94
N ASP A 36 15.81 -11.39 7.69
CA ASP A 36 17.07 -12.08 7.91
C ASP A 36 17.89 -12.14 6.61
N ALA A 37 19.07 -11.51 6.62
CA ALA A 37 19.98 -11.50 5.50
C ALA A 37 20.46 -12.91 5.11
N ALA A 38 20.67 -13.82 6.09
CA ALA A 38 21.07 -15.18 5.84
C ALA A 38 19.94 -16.00 5.18
N SER A 39 18.70 -15.82 5.61
CA SER A 39 17.52 -16.44 4.98
C SER A 39 17.35 -15.96 3.54
N LEU A 40 17.51 -14.66 3.28
CA LEU A 40 17.49 -14.13 1.91
C LEU A 40 18.56 -14.77 1.03
N ALA A 41 19.81 -14.86 1.50
CA ALA A 41 20.91 -15.43 0.73
C ALA A 41 20.73 -16.94 0.49
N ASN A 42 20.42 -17.71 1.55
CA ASN A 42 20.46 -19.18 1.53
C ASN A 42 19.14 -19.81 1.06
N GLU A 43 18.02 -19.18 1.35
CA GLU A 43 16.68 -19.69 1.04
C GLU A 43 16.04 -18.92 -0.13
N GLY A 44 16.29 -17.62 -0.20
CA GLY A 44 15.77 -16.74 -1.25
C GLY A 44 16.56 -16.88 -2.55
N PHE A 45 17.79 -16.43 -2.56
CA PHE A 45 18.64 -16.39 -3.77
C PHE A 45 19.38 -17.70 -4.04
N ARG A 46 19.81 -18.45 -3.04
CA ARG A 46 20.47 -19.79 -3.16
C ARG A 46 21.72 -19.80 -4.05
N GLY A 47 22.43 -18.69 -4.13
CA GLY A 47 23.58 -18.56 -5.03
C GLY A 47 23.23 -18.52 -6.51
N GLU A 48 21.96 -18.47 -6.88
CA GLU A 48 21.51 -18.37 -8.27
C GLU A 48 21.63 -16.93 -8.79
N ARG A 49 21.68 -16.78 -10.11
CA ARG A 49 21.67 -15.47 -10.77
C ARG A 49 20.23 -15.09 -11.16
N PHE A 50 19.95 -13.79 -11.07
CA PHE A 50 18.65 -13.23 -11.46
C PHE A 50 18.85 -11.94 -12.26
N ASP A 51 18.01 -11.72 -13.27
CA ASP A 51 18.04 -10.52 -14.11
C ASP A 51 17.46 -9.32 -13.37
N ALA A 52 16.41 -9.53 -12.60
CA ALA A 52 15.69 -8.47 -11.87
C ALA A 52 15.17 -8.93 -10.51
N LEU A 53 14.97 -7.96 -9.63
CA LEU A 53 14.26 -8.10 -8.34
C LEU A 53 13.02 -7.22 -8.35
N VAL A 54 11.83 -7.80 -8.11
CA VAL A 54 10.60 -7.05 -7.83
C VAL A 54 10.31 -7.14 -6.34
N SER A 55 10.35 -6.02 -5.64
CA SER A 55 10.07 -5.97 -4.20
C SER A 55 8.72 -5.32 -3.91
N CYS A 56 7.83 -6.11 -3.30
CA CYS A 56 6.53 -5.68 -2.78
C CYS A 56 6.46 -5.78 -1.24
N LEU A 57 7.62 -5.76 -0.57
CA LEU A 57 7.68 -5.79 0.89
C LEU A 57 7.06 -4.51 1.48
N ALA A 58 6.28 -4.67 2.54
CA ALA A 58 5.75 -3.56 3.31
C ALA A 58 5.55 -3.96 4.76
N SER A 59 5.75 -3.01 5.67
CA SER A 59 5.42 -3.19 7.08
C SER A 59 3.91 -3.43 7.25
N ARG A 60 3.55 -4.26 8.24
CA ARG A 60 2.15 -4.59 8.49
C ARG A 60 1.41 -3.51 9.26
N THR A 61 2.08 -2.92 10.24
CA THR A 61 1.46 -2.00 11.18
C THR A 61 1.78 -0.54 10.89
N GLY A 62 2.85 -0.28 10.14
CA GLY A 62 3.41 1.06 9.94
C GLY A 62 3.99 1.66 11.22
N ALA A 63 3.98 0.93 12.36
CA ALA A 63 4.63 1.36 13.58
C ALA A 63 6.16 1.53 13.38
N PRO A 64 6.81 2.48 14.07
CA PRO A 64 8.22 2.82 13.78
C PRO A 64 9.17 1.64 13.72
N VAL A 65 9.08 0.70 14.68
CA VAL A 65 9.96 -0.49 14.72
C VAL A 65 9.72 -1.40 13.51
N ASP A 66 8.45 -1.70 13.19
CA ASP A 66 8.06 -2.53 12.06
C ASP A 66 8.41 -1.84 10.73
N ALA A 67 8.15 -0.54 10.62
CA ALA A 67 8.46 0.26 9.45
C ALA A 67 9.96 0.26 9.11
N TRP A 68 10.84 0.55 10.07
CA TRP A 68 12.28 0.54 9.84
C TRP A 68 12.83 -0.86 9.60
N ALA A 69 12.27 -1.89 10.24
CA ALA A 69 12.68 -3.27 10.01
C ALA A 69 12.32 -3.77 8.61
N ILE A 70 11.10 -3.46 8.12
CA ILE A 70 10.59 -4.01 6.86
C ILE A 70 10.77 -3.03 5.70
N ASP A 71 10.27 -1.77 5.83
CA ASP A 71 10.27 -0.81 4.72
C ASP A 71 11.67 -0.26 4.43
N HIS A 72 12.65 -0.46 5.34
CA HIS A 72 14.03 -0.09 5.13
C HIS A 72 14.98 -1.28 5.21
N GLN A 73 15.21 -1.88 6.41
CA GLN A 73 16.29 -2.83 6.65
C GLN A 73 16.16 -4.13 5.82
N ALA A 74 14.96 -4.71 5.75
CA ALA A 74 14.73 -5.91 4.92
C ALA A 74 15.01 -5.64 3.43
N HIS A 75 14.65 -4.46 2.96
CA HIS A 75 14.96 -4.03 1.59
C HIS A 75 16.48 -3.83 1.37
N VAL A 76 17.21 -3.30 2.37
CA VAL A 76 18.68 -3.17 2.30
C VAL A 76 19.33 -4.56 2.20
N HIS A 77 18.86 -5.54 2.99
CA HIS A 77 19.31 -6.93 2.89
C HIS A 77 19.01 -7.53 1.51
N ALA A 78 17.79 -7.32 0.99
CA ALA A 78 17.39 -7.80 -0.33
C ALA A 78 18.24 -7.15 -1.45
N LEU A 79 18.54 -5.86 -1.34
CA LEU A 79 19.40 -5.14 -2.29
C LEU A 79 20.82 -5.68 -2.29
N ALA A 80 21.39 -5.96 -1.11
CA ALA A 80 22.73 -6.54 -0.99
C ALA A 80 22.79 -7.95 -1.62
N ALA A 81 21.79 -8.80 -1.33
CA ALA A 81 21.70 -10.14 -1.93
C ALA A 81 21.47 -10.08 -3.45
N ALA A 82 20.64 -9.15 -3.93
CA ALA A 82 20.40 -8.94 -5.35
C ALA A 82 21.68 -8.57 -6.12
N ARG A 83 22.51 -7.68 -5.55
CA ARG A 83 23.83 -7.33 -6.15
C ARG A 83 24.72 -8.54 -6.27
N GLN A 84 24.80 -9.40 -5.25
CA GLN A 84 25.59 -10.64 -5.27
C GLN A 84 25.05 -11.64 -6.30
N ALA A 85 23.73 -11.68 -6.50
CA ALA A 85 23.07 -12.52 -7.49
C ALA A 85 23.15 -11.98 -8.94
N GLY A 86 23.80 -10.83 -9.15
CA GLY A 86 23.98 -10.23 -10.47
C GLY A 86 22.73 -9.55 -11.02
N VAL A 87 21.79 -9.16 -10.15
CA VAL A 87 20.59 -8.40 -10.54
C VAL A 87 21.00 -7.08 -11.16
N GLY A 88 20.47 -6.79 -12.35
CA GLY A 88 20.72 -5.54 -13.07
C GLY A 88 19.65 -4.47 -12.83
N HIS A 89 18.43 -4.88 -12.46
CA HIS A 89 17.29 -3.97 -12.31
C HIS A 89 16.42 -4.31 -11.11
N VAL A 90 16.02 -3.30 -10.35
CA VAL A 90 15.13 -3.45 -9.17
C VAL A 90 13.84 -2.67 -9.39
N VAL A 91 12.70 -3.35 -9.36
CA VAL A 91 11.37 -2.72 -9.34
C VAL A 91 10.89 -2.68 -7.89
N LEU A 92 10.70 -1.48 -7.36
CA LEU A 92 10.25 -1.26 -5.98
C LEU A 92 8.80 -0.78 -5.96
N LEU A 93 7.94 -1.50 -5.25
CA LEU A 93 6.61 -1.02 -4.87
C LEU A 93 6.72 -0.13 -3.63
N SER A 94 6.76 1.17 -3.85
CA SER A 94 6.70 2.19 -2.80
C SER A 94 5.26 2.67 -2.56
N ALA A 95 5.04 3.95 -2.26
CA ALA A 95 3.73 4.54 -2.06
C ALA A 95 3.73 6.02 -2.39
N LEU A 96 2.62 6.55 -2.95
CA LEU A 96 2.54 7.97 -3.29
C LEU A 96 2.61 8.89 -2.06
N CYS A 97 2.12 8.42 -0.91
CA CYS A 97 2.12 9.18 0.34
C CYS A 97 3.50 9.59 0.87
N VAL A 98 4.60 9.00 0.34
CA VAL A 98 5.97 9.40 0.75
C VAL A 98 6.35 10.81 0.29
N GLN A 99 5.59 11.42 -0.62
CA GLN A 99 5.82 12.81 -1.05
C GLN A 99 5.62 13.85 0.09
N LYS A 100 4.87 13.48 1.16
CA LYS A 100 4.74 14.23 2.42
C LYS A 100 5.01 13.29 3.60
N PRO A 101 6.28 13.06 3.98
CA PRO A 101 6.67 12.00 4.90
C PRO A 101 6.49 12.41 6.38
N LEU A 102 5.26 12.39 6.86
CA LEU A 102 4.90 12.72 8.25
C LEU A 102 4.94 11.50 9.20
N LEU A 103 5.05 10.28 8.65
CA LEU A 103 4.95 9.02 9.38
C LEU A 103 6.23 8.20 9.24
N ALA A 104 6.52 7.34 10.22
CA ALA A 104 7.74 6.54 10.27
C ALA A 104 7.90 5.64 9.02
N PHE A 105 6.82 4.97 8.57
CA PHE A 105 6.90 4.10 7.41
C PHE A 105 7.20 4.87 6.11
N GLN A 106 6.73 6.11 5.99
CA GLN A 106 7.03 6.95 4.83
C GLN A 106 8.51 7.36 4.81
N GLN A 107 9.07 7.68 5.98
CA GLN A 107 10.48 8.00 6.14
C GLN A 107 11.38 6.78 5.86
N ALA A 108 10.98 5.59 6.35
CA ALA A 108 11.69 4.34 6.10
C ALA A 108 11.70 3.98 4.60
N LYS A 109 10.55 4.12 3.90
CA LYS A 109 10.48 3.93 2.45
C LYS A 109 11.39 4.90 1.69
N LEU A 110 11.35 6.19 2.02
CA LEU A 110 12.21 7.20 1.39
C LEU A 110 13.70 6.94 1.65
N ALA A 111 14.06 6.45 2.85
CA ALA A 111 15.43 6.06 3.15
C ALA A 111 15.90 4.92 2.25
N PHE A 112 15.04 3.92 2.03
CA PHE A 112 15.37 2.84 1.10
C PHE A 112 15.35 3.30 -0.37
N GLU A 113 14.40 4.12 -0.80
CA GLU A 113 14.42 4.66 -2.17
C GLU A 113 15.74 5.36 -2.49
N ARG A 114 16.27 6.15 -1.55
CA ARG A 114 17.59 6.79 -1.68
C ARG A 114 18.71 5.75 -1.80
N ALA A 115 18.73 4.75 -0.91
CA ALA A 115 19.73 3.69 -0.94
C ALA A 115 19.69 2.91 -2.27
N LEU A 116 18.51 2.68 -2.83
CA LEU A 116 18.34 2.04 -4.14
C LEU A 116 18.88 2.92 -5.26
N ILE A 117 18.54 4.20 -5.29
CA ILE A 117 19.04 5.16 -6.30
C ILE A 117 20.57 5.25 -6.26
N GLU A 118 21.15 5.30 -5.05
CA GLU A 118 22.59 5.41 -4.82
C GLU A 118 23.34 4.09 -5.05
N SER A 119 22.62 2.96 -5.20
CA SER A 119 23.22 1.62 -5.33
C SER A 119 23.99 1.40 -6.63
N GLY A 120 23.73 2.17 -7.68
CA GLY A 120 24.25 1.99 -9.02
C GLY A 120 23.54 0.91 -9.85
N LEU A 121 22.51 0.22 -9.30
CA LEU A 121 21.64 -0.67 -10.06
C LEU A 121 20.59 0.13 -10.84
N GLY A 122 20.10 -0.43 -11.94
CA GLY A 122 18.91 0.06 -12.60
C GLY A 122 17.69 -0.05 -11.64
N TYR A 123 16.78 0.91 -11.69
CA TYR A 123 15.62 0.88 -10.82
C TYR A 123 14.34 1.42 -11.49
N SER A 124 13.19 0.97 -10.99
CA SER A 124 11.87 1.58 -11.21
C SER A 124 11.17 1.67 -9.86
N ILE A 125 10.98 2.88 -9.33
CA ILE A 125 10.31 3.10 -8.04
C ILE A 125 8.87 3.48 -8.31
N VAL A 126 7.95 2.53 -8.14
CA VAL A 126 6.52 2.72 -8.39
C VAL A 126 5.85 3.24 -7.12
N ARG A 127 5.21 4.39 -7.20
CA ARG A 127 4.47 5.04 -6.10
C ARG A 127 2.96 5.05 -6.42
N PRO A 128 2.24 3.97 -6.11
CA PRO A 128 0.81 3.91 -6.37
C PRO A 128 0.01 4.80 -5.43
N THR A 129 -1.19 5.15 -5.88
CA THR A 129 -2.24 5.78 -5.08
C THR A 129 -2.92 4.73 -4.16
N ALA A 130 -4.18 4.97 -3.75
CA ALA A 130 -4.92 4.04 -2.89
C ALA A 130 -5.32 2.75 -3.63
N PHE A 131 -5.19 1.60 -2.95
CA PHE A 131 -5.66 0.32 -3.44
C PHE A 131 -7.16 0.14 -3.22
N PHE A 132 -7.85 -0.60 -4.09
CA PHE A 132 -9.27 -0.92 -3.91
C PHE A 132 -9.57 -1.57 -2.58
N ARG A 133 -8.71 -2.50 -2.14
CA ARG A 133 -8.83 -3.18 -0.85
C ARG A 133 -8.86 -2.21 0.33
N SER A 134 -8.01 -1.18 0.30
CA SER A 134 -7.96 -0.16 1.37
C SER A 134 -9.21 0.70 1.44
N LEU A 135 -9.97 0.82 0.35
CA LEU A 135 -11.20 1.60 0.26
C LEU A 135 -12.47 0.77 0.48
N SER A 136 -12.34 -0.56 0.62
CA SER A 136 -13.48 -1.49 0.72
C SER A 136 -13.97 -1.73 2.15
N GLY A 137 -13.29 -1.17 3.16
CA GLY A 137 -13.56 -1.44 4.57
C GLY A 137 -15.00 -1.16 5.03
N GLN A 138 -15.71 -0.27 4.34
CA GLN A 138 -17.07 0.11 4.69
C GLN A 138 -18.19 -0.61 3.91
N VAL A 139 -17.83 -1.45 2.92
CA VAL A 139 -18.82 -2.15 2.08
C VAL A 139 -19.80 -2.97 2.92
N ASP A 140 -19.29 -3.82 3.83
CA ASP A 140 -20.13 -4.65 4.69
C ASP A 140 -20.95 -3.84 5.70
N ARG A 141 -20.42 -2.67 6.10
CA ARG A 141 -21.13 -1.74 6.97
C ARG A 141 -22.39 -1.20 6.26
N VAL A 142 -22.23 -0.75 5.02
CA VAL A 142 -23.32 -0.21 4.20
C VAL A 142 -24.30 -1.30 3.80
N LYS A 143 -23.83 -2.50 3.42
CA LYS A 143 -24.70 -3.67 3.17
C LYS A 143 -25.62 -4.00 4.37
N ARG A 144 -25.14 -3.80 5.60
CA ARG A 144 -25.95 -3.95 6.82
C ARG A 144 -26.83 -2.74 7.14
N GLY A 145 -27.01 -1.82 6.19
CA GLY A 145 -27.87 -0.66 6.37
C GLY A 145 -27.33 0.43 7.31
N LYS A 146 -26.01 0.44 7.61
CA LYS A 146 -25.38 1.49 8.42
C LYS A 146 -24.87 2.63 7.55
N PRO A 147 -24.80 3.89 8.08
CA PRO A 147 -24.28 5.01 7.31
C PRO A 147 -22.79 4.83 6.97
N PHE A 148 -22.38 5.36 5.81
CA PHE A 148 -20.98 5.45 5.43
C PHE A 148 -20.26 6.51 6.29
N LEU A 149 -19.09 6.19 6.85
CA LEU A 149 -18.33 7.11 7.68
C LEU A 149 -17.43 7.98 6.80
N VAL A 150 -17.44 9.27 7.04
CA VAL A 150 -16.52 10.22 6.37
C VAL A 150 -15.90 11.16 7.41
N PHE A 151 -14.63 11.51 7.20
CA PHE A 151 -14.01 12.56 7.99
C PHE A 151 -14.37 13.94 7.44
N GLY A 152 -14.73 14.86 8.34
CA GLY A 152 -15.23 16.18 7.95
C GLY A 152 -16.42 16.05 6.99
N SER A 153 -16.38 16.77 5.87
CA SER A 153 -17.41 16.71 4.81
C SER A 153 -17.34 15.45 3.95
N GLY A 154 -16.23 14.68 4.03
CA GLY A 154 -15.93 13.58 3.11
C GLY A 154 -15.34 14.04 1.77
N THR A 155 -14.98 15.32 1.65
CA THR A 155 -14.36 15.92 0.46
C THR A 155 -12.96 16.50 0.74
N LEU A 156 -12.40 16.23 1.92
CA LEU A 156 -11.09 16.73 2.33
C LEU A 156 -9.95 16.11 1.52
N THR A 157 -10.13 14.90 1.04
CA THR A 157 -9.11 14.14 0.31
C THR A 157 -9.70 13.51 -0.95
N ALA A 158 -8.82 13.17 -1.90
CA ALA A 158 -9.19 12.43 -3.10
C ALA A 158 -8.05 11.46 -3.49
N CYS A 159 -8.38 10.46 -4.30
CA CYS A 159 -7.42 9.52 -4.89
C CYS A 159 -7.90 9.03 -6.27
N LYS A 160 -6.98 8.48 -7.07
CA LYS A 160 -7.28 7.67 -8.26
C LYS A 160 -7.04 6.20 -7.91
N PRO A 161 -8.05 5.47 -7.38
CA PRO A 161 -7.84 4.12 -6.87
C PRO A 161 -7.35 3.17 -7.96
N ILE A 162 -6.46 2.24 -7.59
CA ILE A 162 -5.90 1.25 -8.52
C ILE A 162 -6.21 -0.18 -8.05
N SER A 163 -6.50 -1.08 -9.01
CA SER A 163 -6.67 -2.51 -8.73
C SER A 163 -5.33 -3.20 -8.54
N ASP A 164 -5.29 -4.27 -7.74
CA ASP A 164 -4.09 -5.09 -7.55
C ASP A 164 -3.61 -5.69 -8.88
N ALA A 165 -4.53 -6.07 -9.78
CA ALA A 165 -4.21 -6.64 -11.08
C ALA A 165 -3.57 -5.60 -12.03
N ASP A 166 -4.15 -4.39 -12.13
CA ASP A 166 -3.60 -3.33 -12.97
C ASP A 166 -2.23 -2.87 -12.45
N LEU A 167 -2.07 -2.78 -11.12
CA LEU A 167 -0.78 -2.46 -10.52
C LEU A 167 0.26 -3.55 -10.76
N GLY A 168 -0.13 -4.82 -10.65
CA GLY A 168 0.74 -5.96 -10.95
C GLY A 168 1.23 -5.93 -12.39
N ALA A 169 0.34 -5.67 -13.35
CA ALA A 169 0.68 -5.50 -14.76
C ALA A 169 1.62 -4.30 -14.98
N TYR A 170 1.40 -3.19 -14.27
CA TYR A 170 2.28 -2.03 -14.33
C TYR A 170 3.68 -2.33 -13.78
N LEU A 171 3.78 -3.02 -12.63
CA LEU A 171 5.07 -3.45 -12.06
C LEU A 171 5.82 -4.40 -13.02
N ALA A 172 5.11 -5.36 -13.62
CA ALA A 172 5.70 -6.27 -14.60
C ALA A 172 6.25 -5.51 -15.82
N SER A 173 5.50 -4.52 -16.34
CA SER A 173 5.95 -3.71 -17.47
C SER A 173 7.18 -2.83 -17.16
N CYS A 174 7.52 -2.58 -15.90
CA CYS A 174 8.76 -1.91 -15.53
C CYS A 174 10.00 -2.76 -15.78
N LEU A 175 9.86 -4.05 -16.03
CA LEU A 175 10.99 -4.93 -16.39
C LEU A 175 11.42 -4.75 -17.87
N ASP A 176 10.45 -4.50 -18.75
CA ASP A 176 10.64 -4.55 -20.20
C ASP A 176 10.57 -3.17 -20.88
N ASP A 177 10.05 -2.13 -20.17
CA ASP A 177 9.88 -0.79 -20.72
C ASP A 177 11.01 0.16 -20.27
N PRO A 178 12.01 0.44 -21.13
CA PRO A 178 13.13 1.32 -20.78
C PRO A 178 12.73 2.74 -20.39
N SER A 179 11.56 3.20 -20.84
CA SER A 179 11.06 4.54 -20.47
C SER A 179 10.72 4.68 -18.98
N ARG A 180 10.64 3.55 -18.27
CA ARG A 180 10.36 3.46 -16.83
C ARG A 180 11.61 3.22 -15.98
N HIS A 181 12.77 2.99 -16.63
CA HIS A 181 14.02 2.72 -15.93
C HIS A 181 14.61 4.01 -15.34
N ASN A 182 15.23 3.88 -14.17
CA ASN A 182 15.87 4.96 -13.41
C ASN A 182 14.92 6.12 -13.11
N ARG A 183 13.66 5.79 -12.80
CA ARG A 183 12.61 6.76 -12.53
C ARG A 183 11.80 6.43 -11.28
N VAL A 184 11.27 7.49 -10.68
CA VAL A 184 10.18 7.45 -9.70
C VAL A 184 8.87 7.65 -10.46
N LEU A 185 7.94 6.71 -10.30
CA LEU A 185 6.76 6.54 -11.13
C LEU A 185 5.50 6.63 -10.26
N PRO A 186 4.94 7.84 -10.05
CA PRO A 186 3.60 7.95 -9.46
C PRO A 186 2.59 7.31 -10.41
N ILE A 187 1.60 6.56 -9.87
CA ILE A 187 0.60 5.89 -10.69
C ILE A 187 -0.71 5.69 -9.95
N GLY A 188 -1.82 5.98 -10.58
CA GLY A 188 -3.19 5.71 -10.16
C GLY A 188 -3.92 4.77 -11.10
N GLY A 189 -5.13 4.38 -10.72
CA GLY A 189 -6.04 3.63 -11.56
C GLY A 189 -6.78 4.53 -12.56
N PRO A 190 -7.65 3.93 -13.39
CA PRO A 190 -8.39 4.63 -14.42
C PRO A 190 -9.50 5.52 -13.84
N GLY A 191 -9.91 6.51 -14.62
CA GLY A 191 -10.99 7.44 -14.30
C GLY A 191 -10.54 8.65 -13.49
N ASP A 192 -11.53 9.43 -13.06
CA ASP A 192 -11.33 10.64 -12.29
C ASP A 192 -10.93 10.40 -10.85
N ALA A 193 -10.35 11.41 -10.22
CA ALA A 193 -10.09 11.36 -8.80
C ALA A 193 -11.41 11.34 -8.00
N ILE A 194 -11.49 10.47 -7.01
CA ILE A 194 -12.70 10.22 -6.23
C ILE A 194 -12.48 10.56 -4.74
N THR A 195 -13.43 11.30 -4.15
CA THR A 195 -13.44 11.62 -2.73
C THR A 195 -14.12 10.51 -1.90
N PRO A 196 -13.89 10.41 -0.57
CA PRO A 196 -14.61 9.48 0.30
C PRO A 196 -16.14 9.63 0.23
N ARG A 197 -16.64 10.85 0.03
CA ARG A 197 -18.08 11.08 -0.14
C ARG A 197 -18.59 10.43 -1.43
N GLN A 198 -17.93 10.65 -2.54
CA GLN A 198 -18.29 10.02 -3.83
C GLN A 198 -18.17 8.50 -3.79
N GLN A 199 -17.17 7.95 -3.07
CA GLN A 199 -17.07 6.50 -2.84
C GLN A 199 -18.33 5.96 -2.15
N GLY A 200 -18.80 6.64 -1.10
CA GLY A 200 -20.03 6.27 -0.41
C GLY A 200 -21.26 6.41 -1.32
N GLU A 201 -21.38 7.48 -2.08
CA GLU A 201 -22.49 7.71 -3.02
C GLU A 201 -22.54 6.60 -4.08
N HIS A 202 -21.41 6.22 -4.68
CA HIS A 202 -21.32 5.10 -5.62
C HIS A 202 -21.74 3.78 -4.98
N LEU A 203 -21.30 3.50 -3.76
CA LEU A 203 -21.64 2.26 -3.05
C LEU A 203 -23.14 2.19 -2.74
N PHE A 204 -23.76 3.27 -2.26
CA PHE A 204 -25.19 3.34 -2.02
C PHE A 204 -26.01 3.17 -3.30
N ALA A 205 -25.59 3.79 -4.42
CA ALA A 205 -26.22 3.64 -5.71
C ALA A 205 -26.20 2.19 -6.20
N LEU A 206 -25.05 1.51 -6.10
CA LEU A 206 -24.90 0.09 -6.43
C LEU A 206 -25.79 -0.85 -5.59
N LEU A 207 -26.07 -0.46 -4.35
CA LEU A 207 -26.93 -1.23 -3.44
C LEU A 207 -28.42 -0.83 -3.52
N GLY A 208 -28.78 0.11 -4.39
CA GLY A 208 -30.15 0.64 -4.50
C GLY A 208 -30.65 1.33 -3.23
N GLN A 209 -29.74 1.93 -2.45
CA GLN A 209 -30.03 2.57 -1.17
C GLN A 209 -29.85 4.09 -1.24
N ALA A 210 -30.66 4.85 -0.51
CA ALA A 210 -30.45 6.27 -0.35
C ALA A 210 -29.14 6.55 0.41
N PRO A 211 -28.30 7.51 -0.04
CA PRO A 211 -27.05 7.85 0.62
C PRO A 211 -27.23 8.32 2.06
N ARG A 212 -26.52 7.70 3.00
CA ARG A 212 -26.50 8.06 4.42
C ARG A 212 -25.08 8.14 4.91
N PHE A 213 -24.68 9.32 5.39
CA PHE A 213 -23.34 9.59 5.87
C PHE A 213 -23.34 9.91 7.36
N LYS A 214 -22.30 9.43 8.07
CA LYS A 214 -21.99 9.89 9.41
C LYS A 214 -20.64 10.58 9.37
N GLN A 215 -20.66 11.88 9.63
CA GLN A 215 -19.45 12.70 9.69
C GLN A 215 -18.73 12.47 11.02
N VAL A 216 -17.40 12.31 10.92
CA VAL A 216 -16.49 12.18 12.07
C VAL A 216 -15.55 13.38 12.05
N PRO A 217 -15.50 14.21 13.10
CA PRO A 217 -14.56 15.32 13.16
C PRO A 217 -13.10 14.82 13.13
N VAL A 218 -12.24 15.44 12.33
CA VAL A 218 -10.79 15.12 12.33
C VAL A 218 -10.18 15.35 13.71
N ALA A 219 -10.64 16.38 14.44
CA ALA A 219 -10.22 16.66 15.82
C ALA A 219 -10.40 15.47 16.79
N LEU A 220 -11.32 14.55 16.51
CA LEU A 220 -11.44 13.31 17.29
C LEU A 220 -10.19 12.44 17.17
N LEU A 221 -9.60 12.34 15.95
CA LEU A 221 -8.33 11.63 15.75
C LEU A 221 -7.18 12.35 16.48
N ASP A 222 -7.15 13.68 16.45
CA ASP A 222 -6.16 14.47 17.17
C ASP A 222 -6.23 14.22 18.69
N ALA A 223 -7.43 14.16 19.26
CA ALA A 223 -7.64 13.84 20.68
C ALA A 223 -7.19 12.40 21.00
N ILE A 224 -7.55 11.42 20.17
CA ILE A 224 -7.12 10.01 20.33
C ILE A 224 -5.59 9.91 20.28
N ILE A 225 -4.94 10.57 19.32
CA ILE A 225 -3.48 10.59 19.17
C ILE A 225 -2.81 11.20 20.41
N ALA A 226 -3.34 12.30 20.94
CA ALA A 226 -2.80 12.96 22.13
C ALA A 226 -2.88 12.04 23.36
N VAL A 227 -4.06 11.44 23.61
CA VAL A 227 -4.28 10.53 24.75
C VAL A 227 -3.42 9.27 24.62
N LEU A 228 -3.49 8.57 23.50
CA LEU A 228 -2.73 7.33 23.28
C LEU A 228 -1.22 7.59 23.21
N GLY A 229 -0.79 8.71 22.62
CA GLY A 229 0.61 9.08 22.55
C GLY A 229 1.21 9.41 23.92
N THR A 230 0.45 10.06 24.80
CA THR A 230 0.89 10.34 26.17
C THR A 230 0.97 9.04 26.99
N ALA A 231 -0.09 8.21 26.97
CA ALA A 231 -0.12 6.93 27.65
C ALA A 231 0.90 5.93 27.07
N GLY A 232 1.18 6.01 25.78
CA GLY A 232 2.15 5.17 25.07
C GLY A 232 3.61 5.38 25.50
N ARG A 233 3.92 6.50 26.19
CA ARG A 233 5.25 6.69 26.82
C ARG A 233 5.53 5.70 27.92
N VAL A 234 4.50 5.17 28.55
CA VAL A 234 4.58 4.20 29.65
C VAL A 234 4.19 2.80 29.18
N VAL A 235 3.22 2.70 28.27
CA VAL A 235 2.67 1.42 27.79
C VAL A 235 2.93 1.28 26.29
N PRO A 236 3.93 0.47 25.85
CA PRO A 236 4.30 0.35 24.43
C PRO A 236 3.15 -0.05 23.49
N ALA A 237 2.23 -0.88 23.96
CA ALA A 237 1.04 -1.28 23.17
C ALA A 237 0.13 -0.09 22.80
N LEU A 238 0.09 0.97 23.62
CA LEU A 238 -0.66 2.19 23.33
C LEU A 238 0.09 3.08 22.33
N ALA A 239 1.40 3.04 22.31
CA ALA A 239 2.20 3.74 21.30
C ALA A 239 1.90 3.22 19.88
N ALA A 240 1.78 1.90 19.70
CA ALA A 240 1.39 1.31 18.42
C ALA A 240 -0.02 1.74 17.99
N LYS A 241 -0.97 1.81 18.93
CA LYS A 241 -2.33 2.32 18.65
C LYS A 241 -2.34 3.81 18.31
N ALA A 242 -1.48 4.61 18.95
CA ALA A 242 -1.30 6.02 18.61
C ALA A 242 -0.78 6.18 17.18
N GLU A 243 0.17 5.34 16.76
CA GLU A 243 0.69 5.38 15.39
C GLU A 243 -0.38 5.00 14.36
N LEU A 244 -1.17 3.97 14.63
CA LEU A 244 -2.31 3.61 13.78
C LEU A 244 -3.31 4.78 13.65
N ALA A 245 -3.58 5.50 14.75
CA ALA A 245 -4.42 6.70 14.72
C ALA A 245 -3.79 7.84 13.89
N ARG A 246 -2.45 8.03 13.96
CA ARG A 246 -1.73 8.99 13.09
C ARG A 246 -1.83 8.62 11.62
N ILE A 247 -1.70 7.33 11.28
CA ILE A 247 -1.89 6.83 9.92
C ILE A 247 -3.32 7.13 9.45
N GLY A 248 -4.32 6.85 10.27
CA GLY A 248 -5.72 7.18 9.96
C GLY A 248 -5.93 8.67 9.74
N ARG A 249 -5.36 9.52 10.61
CA ARG A 249 -5.41 10.97 10.46
C ARG A 249 -4.76 11.44 9.16
N TYR A 250 -3.60 10.88 8.83
CA TYR A 250 -2.90 11.21 7.58
C TYR A 250 -3.82 10.97 6.38
N TYR A 251 -4.39 9.79 6.24
CA TYR A 251 -5.29 9.48 5.12
C TYR A 251 -6.64 10.21 5.17
N ALA A 252 -7.04 10.74 6.33
CA ALA A 252 -8.22 11.59 6.46
C ALA A 252 -7.98 13.04 5.99
N THR A 253 -6.71 13.48 5.90
CA THR A 253 -6.36 14.88 5.61
C THR A 253 -5.45 15.07 4.40
N GLU A 254 -4.73 14.03 3.95
CA GLU A 254 -3.81 14.08 2.82
C GLU A 254 -4.34 13.23 1.65
N SER A 255 -4.43 13.83 0.46
CA SER A 255 -4.89 13.13 -0.74
C SER A 255 -3.83 12.17 -1.29
N MET A 256 -4.28 11.07 -1.88
CA MET A 256 -3.43 10.15 -2.63
C MET A 256 -3.41 10.54 -4.13
N LEU A 257 -2.97 11.76 -4.40
CA LEU A 257 -2.73 12.37 -5.70
C LEU A 257 -1.34 12.99 -5.71
N VAL A 258 -0.79 13.25 -6.86
CA VAL A 258 0.51 13.94 -6.98
C VAL A 258 0.40 15.32 -6.34
N TRP A 259 1.39 15.67 -5.52
CA TRP A 259 1.51 17.00 -4.93
C TRP A 259 2.22 17.93 -5.91
N ASP A 260 1.50 18.96 -6.36
CA ASP A 260 2.08 20.05 -7.11
C ASP A 260 2.70 21.07 -6.13
N ALA A 261 4.01 21.08 -6.04
CA ALA A 261 4.73 21.97 -5.14
C ALA A 261 4.61 23.45 -5.56
N ALA A 262 4.49 23.72 -6.86
CA ALA A 262 4.37 25.09 -7.38
C ALA A 262 3.00 25.69 -7.03
N ALA A 263 1.93 24.90 -7.18
CA ALA A 263 0.58 25.31 -6.84
C ALA A 263 0.21 25.05 -5.37
N SER A 264 1.08 24.40 -4.60
CA SER A 264 0.84 23.98 -3.19
C SER A 264 -0.48 23.24 -3.00
N ARG A 265 -0.82 22.32 -3.94
CA ARG A 265 -2.05 21.53 -3.94
C ARG A 265 -1.83 20.13 -4.45
N TYR A 266 -2.75 19.22 -4.11
CA TYR A 266 -2.85 17.93 -4.77
C TYR A 266 -3.52 18.10 -6.14
N ASP A 267 -2.97 17.42 -7.16
CA ASP A 267 -3.42 17.57 -8.53
C ASP A 267 -3.77 16.21 -9.16
N ALA A 268 -5.02 16.09 -9.60
CA ALA A 268 -5.52 14.88 -10.23
C ALA A 268 -5.00 14.73 -11.68
N ASP A 269 -4.80 15.85 -12.38
CA ASP A 269 -4.35 15.84 -13.78
C ASP A 269 -2.86 15.49 -13.87
N LEU A 270 -2.06 15.90 -12.86
CA LEU A 270 -0.65 15.49 -12.73
C LEU A 270 -0.50 14.05 -12.24
N THR A 271 -1.59 13.39 -11.78
CA THR A 271 -1.54 12.00 -11.31
C THR A 271 -1.78 11.06 -12.49
N PRO A 272 -0.74 10.35 -12.98
CA PRO A 272 -0.87 9.41 -14.09
C PRO A 272 -1.84 8.28 -13.77
N SER A 273 -2.47 7.73 -14.79
CA SER A 273 -3.42 6.62 -14.66
C SER A 273 -3.01 5.43 -15.51
N THR A 274 -3.35 4.22 -15.04
CA THR A 274 -3.18 2.97 -15.78
C THR A 274 -4.30 2.00 -15.48
N GLY A 275 -4.42 0.96 -16.30
CA GLY A 275 -5.38 -0.11 -16.11
C GLY A 275 -6.76 0.20 -16.67
N ARG A 276 -7.69 -0.71 -16.39
CA ARG A 276 -9.07 -0.65 -16.91
C ARG A 276 -10.13 -0.84 -15.83
N ARG A 277 -9.78 -1.48 -14.72
CA ARG A 277 -10.74 -1.81 -13.67
C ARG A 277 -10.95 -0.62 -12.74
N THR A 278 -12.21 -0.23 -12.59
CA THR A 278 -12.60 0.88 -11.71
C THR A 278 -12.94 0.40 -10.29
N LEU A 279 -12.94 1.34 -9.31
CA LEU A 279 -13.43 1.04 -7.96
C LEU A 279 -14.92 0.66 -7.97
N ALA A 280 -15.71 1.22 -8.88
CA ALA A 280 -17.12 0.87 -9.05
C ALA A 280 -17.31 -0.59 -9.45
N ASP A 281 -16.50 -1.10 -10.39
CA ASP A 281 -16.50 -2.51 -10.79
C ASP A 281 -16.17 -3.42 -9.58
N HIS A 282 -15.17 -3.03 -8.79
CA HIS A 282 -14.80 -3.78 -7.59
C HIS A 282 -15.92 -3.78 -6.53
N TYR A 283 -16.58 -2.63 -6.30
CA TYR A 283 -17.70 -2.55 -5.39
C TYR A 283 -18.90 -3.38 -5.87
N ALA A 284 -19.14 -3.44 -7.19
CA ALA A 284 -20.17 -4.30 -7.77
C ALA A 284 -19.87 -5.79 -7.51
N ASP A 285 -18.62 -6.22 -7.66
CA ASP A 285 -18.20 -7.60 -7.35
C ASP A 285 -18.38 -7.94 -5.87
N LEU A 286 -18.00 -7.02 -4.95
CA LEU A 286 -18.21 -7.19 -3.52
C LEU A 286 -19.71 -7.21 -3.15
N ALA A 287 -20.50 -6.34 -3.77
CA ALA A 287 -21.95 -6.29 -3.53
C ALA A 287 -22.63 -7.60 -3.92
N GLN A 288 -22.21 -8.20 -5.04
CA GLN A 288 -22.77 -9.44 -5.60
C GLN A 288 -22.10 -10.72 -5.06
N GLY A 289 -21.12 -10.59 -4.14
CA GLY A 289 -20.42 -11.75 -3.56
C GLY A 289 -19.45 -12.46 -4.53
N ARG A 290 -19.10 -11.83 -5.65
CA ARG A 290 -18.10 -12.34 -6.59
C ARG A 290 -16.65 -12.11 -6.14
N ALA A 291 -16.45 -11.22 -5.19
CA ALA A 291 -15.18 -10.97 -4.52
C ALA A 291 -15.37 -11.01 -3.00
N THR A 292 -14.32 -11.39 -2.30
CA THR A 292 -14.27 -11.35 -0.82
C THR A 292 -13.69 -10.03 -0.36
N ASN A 293 -14.27 -9.47 0.71
CA ASN A 293 -13.78 -8.25 1.34
C ASN A 293 -12.64 -8.61 2.32
N GLU A 294 -11.46 -8.91 1.80
CA GLU A 294 -10.27 -9.10 2.62
C GLU A 294 -9.74 -7.74 3.07
N ARG A 295 -9.92 -7.43 4.34
CA ARG A 295 -9.42 -6.17 4.90
C ARG A 295 -7.90 -6.17 4.94
N ALA A 296 -7.28 -5.11 4.45
CA ALA A 296 -5.88 -4.84 4.70
C ALA A 296 -5.65 -4.57 6.20
N GLU A 297 -4.50 -4.97 6.76
CA GLU A 297 -4.17 -4.74 8.18
C GLU A 297 -4.17 -3.24 8.58
N HIS A 298 -4.01 -2.35 7.60
CA HIS A 298 -4.08 -0.90 7.76
C HIS A 298 -5.47 -0.29 7.52
N ALA A 299 -6.49 -1.11 7.29
CA ALA A 299 -7.85 -0.59 7.11
C ALA A 299 -8.32 0.05 8.43
N VAL A 300 -8.41 1.37 8.43
CA VAL A 300 -8.82 2.16 9.58
C VAL A 300 -10.34 2.03 9.86
N PHE A 301 -11.10 1.41 8.92
CA PHE A 301 -12.56 1.21 9.01
C PHE A 301 -12.99 -0.20 8.61
#